data_1a16ebea95179ba9421027c6ed2c70ca
#
_entry.id   1a16ebea95179ba9421027c6ed2c70ca
#
_cell.length_a   1.000
_cell.length_b   1.000
_cell.length_c   1.000
_cell.angle_alpha   90.00
_cell.angle_beta   90.00
_cell.angle_gamma   90.00
#
_symmetry.space_group_name_H-M   'P 1'
#
loop_
_entity.id
_entity.type
_entity.pdbx_description
1 polymer ?
#
loop_
_entity_poly.entity_id
_entity_poly.type
_entity_poly.pdbx_seq_one_letter_code
_entity_poly.pdbx_strand_id
1 'polypeptide(L)'
;MVSLVDKLHPLVLNVGLAVHNADWNWKNVNSPFTRLYYITEGTAQIQLSGSVQILKPNYLYFIPAFTIHSYICNSYFCHYYLHIYEEHQSDSNLLDEWEFPVEIPAGDLDLALFQRLCAINPHMSLPKSDPSTYDNNSTLMENLLKNKQRALCDKVESRGIVYQLLAHFL
;
A
#
# COMPACT_ATOMS: atom_id res chain seq x y z
N MET A 1 10.57 16.30 23.38
CA MET A 1 9.93 15.02 22.92
C MET A 1 9.89 15.05 21.41
N VAL A 2 10.56 14.12 20.73
CA VAL A 2 10.48 14.05 19.27
C VAL A 2 9.08 13.54 18.90
N SER A 3 8.40 14.28 18.05
CA SER A 3 7.05 13.91 17.58
C SER A 3 7.11 12.60 16.79
N LEU A 4 6.03 11.81 16.85
CA LEU A 4 5.94 10.56 16.09
C LEU A 4 6.03 10.81 14.58
N VAL A 5 5.49 11.93 14.11
CA VAL A 5 5.60 12.36 12.70
C VAL A 5 7.05 12.58 12.28
N ASP A 6 7.88 13.09 13.18
CA ASP A 6 9.30 13.33 12.89
C ASP A 6 10.12 12.03 12.76
N LYS A 7 9.57 10.93 13.23
CA LYS A 7 10.20 9.59 13.13
C LYS A 7 9.70 8.78 11.95
N LEU A 8 8.57 9.15 11.36
CA LEU A 8 7.97 8.43 10.26
C LEU A 8 8.63 8.85 8.93
N HIS A 9 9.30 7.91 8.28
CA HIS A 9 9.97 8.12 6.99
C HIS A 9 9.44 7.14 5.94
N PRO A 10 8.20 7.34 5.45
CA PRO A 10 7.58 6.43 4.50
C PRO A 10 8.20 6.59 3.10
N LEU A 11 8.49 5.47 2.48
CA LEU A 11 8.93 5.39 1.10
C LEU A 11 7.87 4.70 0.26
N VAL A 12 7.60 5.21 -0.94
CA VAL A 12 6.79 4.51 -1.94
C VAL A 12 7.63 3.39 -2.53
N LEU A 13 7.24 2.16 -2.25
CA LEU A 13 7.92 0.98 -2.78
C LEU A 13 7.34 0.58 -4.14
N ASN A 14 6.02 0.50 -4.21
CA ASN A 14 5.26 0.24 -5.44
C ASN A 14 3.96 1.04 -5.40
N VAL A 15 3.49 1.46 -6.56
CA VAL A 15 2.18 2.11 -6.72
C VAL A 15 1.65 1.87 -8.13
N GLY A 16 0.36 1.61 -8.26
CA GLY A 16 -0.27 1.39 -9.55
C GLY A 16 -1.77 1.14 -9.45
N LEU A 17 -2.37 0.95 -10.61
CA LEU A 17 -3.76 0.51 -10.76
C LEU A 17 -3.75 -0.95 -11.20
N ALA A 18 -4.40 -1.82 -10.44
CA ALA A 18 -4.53 -3.23 -10.73
C ALA A 18 -5.96 -3.55 -11.20
N VAL A 19 -6.07 -4.36 -12.25
CA VAL A 19 -7.32 -4.88 -12.77
C VAL A 19 -7.28 -6.39 -12.70
N HIS A 20 -8.25 -7.00 -12.02
CA HIS A 20 -8.35 -8.43 -11.82
C HIS A 20 -9.64 -8.99 -12.44
N ASN A 21 -9.52 -10.13 -13.11
CA ASN A 21 -10.65 -10.86 -13.70
C ASN A 21 -10.78 -12.24 -13.05
N ALA A 22 -11.24 -12.25 -11.80
CA ALA A 22 -11.39 -13.45 -10.98
C ALA A 22 -10.08 -14.22 -10.72
N ASP A 23 -8.95 -13.55 -10.77
CA ASP A 23 -7.60 -14.13 -10.73
C ASP A 23 -6.74 -13.65 -9.55
N TRP A 24 -7.32 -12.88 -8.63
CA TRP A 24 -6.58 -12.36 -7.48
C TRP A 24 -6.86 -13.20 -6.22
N ASN A 25 -6.32 -14.42 -6.24
CA ASN A 25 -6.49 -15.42 -5.18
C ASN A 25 -5.12 -15.87 -4.68
N TRP A 26 -4.68 -15.29 -3.57
CA TRP A 26 -3.39 -15.56 -2.96
C TRP A 26 -3.55 -15.89 -1.49
N LYS A 27 -2.82 -16.90 -1.01
CA LYS A 27 -2.90 -17.38 0.37
C LYS A 27 -1.63 -17.03 1.15
N ASN A 28 -1.82 -16.74 2.43
CA ASN A 28 -0.73 -16.54 3.39
C ASN A 28 0.29 -15.50 2.93
N VAL A 29 -0.21 -14.39 2.40
CA VAL A 29 0.63 -13.27 2.02
C VAL A 29 1.20 -12.62 3.27
N ASN A 30 2.50 -12.42 3.28
CA ASN A 30 3.21 -11.77 4.37
C ASN A 30 4.37 -10.95 3.79
N SER A 31 4.31 -9.66 3.90
CA SER A 31 5.25 -8.77 3.23
C SER A 31 5.85 -7.76 4.22
N PRO A 32 7.11 -7.33 4.01
CA PRO A 32 7.81 -6.40 4.91
C PRO A 32 7.42 -4.93 4.68
N PHE A 33 6.26 -4.68 4.11
CA PHE A 33 5.76 -3.34 3.82
C PHE A 33 4.25 -3.26 4.08
N THR A 34 3.79 -2.04 4.36
CA THR A 34 2.37 -1.72 4.53
C THR A 34 1.69 -1.58 3.18
N ARG A 35 0.43 -2.05 3.09
CA ARG A 35 -0.41 -1.89 1.92
C ARG A 35 -1.53 -0.90 2.18
N LEU A 36 -1.72 0.00 1.22
CA LEU A 36 -2.88 0.88 1.12
C LEU A 36 -3.61 0.60 -0.18
N TYR A 37 -4.93 0.43 -0.12
CA TYR A 37 -5.77 0.23 -1.30
C TYR A 37 -6.87 1.27 -1.38
N TYR A 38 -7.15 1.73 -2.60
CA TYR A 38 -8.35 2.46 -2.97
C TYR A 38 -9.13 1.63 -3.99
N ILE A 39 -10.34 1.22 -3.65
CA ILE A 39 -11.15 0.37 -4.51
C ILE A 39 -11.96 1.24 -5.47
N THR A 40 -11.84 0.99 -6.78
CA THR A 40 -12.58 1.72 -7.81
C THR A 40 -13.81 0.97 -8.29
N GLU A 41 -13.69 -0.35 -8.50
CA GLU A 41 -14.78 -1.17 -9.06
C GLU A 41 -14.75 -2.59 -8.50
N GLY A 42 -15.92 -3.20 -8.41
CA GLY A 42 -16.06 -4.58 -8.00
C GLY A 42 -15.85 -4.81 -6.51
N THR A 43 -15.81 -6.07 -6.10
CA THR A 43 -15.59 -6.49 -4.72
C THR A 43 -14.61 -7.66 -4.66
N ALA A 44 -13.85 -7.71 -3.58
CA ALA A 44 -12.98 -8.83 -3.23
C ALA A 44 -12.99 -9.02 -1.73
N GLN A 45 -12.33 -10.06 -1.24
CA GLN A 45 -12.21 -10.31 0.21
C GLN A 45 -10.74 -10.37 0.62
N ILE A 46 -10.47 -9.82 1.80
CA ILE A 46 -9.23 -10.08 2.53
C ILE A 46 -9.58 -10.91 3.75
N GLN A 47 -8.92 -12.06 3.89
CA GLN A 47 -8.98 -12.86 5.10
C GLN A 47 -7.82 -12.47 6.01
N LEU A 48 -8.14 -11.93 7.16
CA LEU A 48 -7.21 -11.60 8.23
C LEU A 48 -7.33 -12.66 9.35
N SER A 49 -6.40 -12.65 10.30
CA SER A 49 -6.53 -13.52 11.48
C SER A 49 -7.80 -13.19 12.26
N GLY A 50 -8.75 -14.13 12.27
CA GLY A 50 -10.02 -14.00 13.01
C GLY A 50 -11.08 -13.11 12.36
N SER A 51 -10.87 -12.56 11.18
CA SER A 51 -11.86 -11.72 10.48
C SER A 51 -11.76 -11.79 8.97
N VAL A 52 -12.87 -11.48 8.30
CA VAL A 52 -12.93 -11.30 6.85
C VAL A 52 -13.37 -9.86 6.56
N GLN A 53 -12.60 -9.18 5.71
CA GLN A 53 -12.90 -7.82 5.27
C GLN A 53 -13.33 -7.84 3.81
N ILE A 54 -14.50 -7.29 3.50
CA ILE A 54 -14.94 -7.09 2.12
C ILE A 54 -14.36 -5.78 1.60
N LEU A 55 -13.63 -5.86 0.51
CA LEU A 55 -13.14 -4.70 -0.23
C LEU A 55 -14.25 -4.21 -1.18
N LYS A 56 -14.63 -2.96 -1.04
CA LYS A 56 -15.75 -2.36 -1.80
C LYS A 56 -15.39 -0.98 -2.35
N PRO A 57 -16.03 -0.55 -3.46
CA PRO A 57 -15.72 0.74 -4.09
C PRO A 57 -15.87 1.94 -3.16
N ASN A 58 -15.04 2.95 -3.38
CA ASN A 58 -15.00 4.21 -2.63
C ASN A 58 -14.61 4.07 -1.15
N TYR A 59 -13.81 3.06 -0.84
CA TYR A 59 -13.20 2.86 0.46
C TYR A 59 -11.69 2.72 0.35
N LEU A 60 -11.02 3.10 1.42
CA LEU A 60 -9.58 2.87 1.63
C LEU A 60 -9.39 1.72 2.61
N TYR A 61 -8.35 0.93 2.36
CA TYR A 61 -7.98 -0.21 3.21
C TYR A 61 -6.50 -0.13 3.59
N PHE A 62 -6.21 -0.42 4.84
CA PHE A 62 -4.87 -0.41 5.41
C PHE A 62 -4.51 -1.79 5.93
N ILE A 63 -3.42 -2.37 5.42
CA ILE A 63 -2.88 -3.65 5.87
C ILE A 63 -1.45 -3.41 6.32
N PRO A 64 -1.15 -3.52 7.63
CA PRO A 64 0.20 -3.31 8.15
C PRO A 64 1.21 -4.30 7.60
N ALA A 65 2.49 -3.91 7.60
CA ALA A 65 3.59 -4.82 7.31
C ALA A 65 3.54 -6.06 8.22
N PHE A 66 4.04 -7.19 7.72
CA PHE A 66 4.09 -8.46 8.46
C PHE A 66 2.74 -9.00 8.95
N THR A 67 1.64 -8.54 8.35
CA THR A 67 0.30 -9.07 8.63
C THR A 67 -0.01 -10.21 7.66
N ILE A 68 -0.15 -11.43 8.19
CA ILE A 68 -0.51 -12.59 7.36
C ILE A 68 -1.97 -12.47 6.93
N HIS A 69 -2.21 -12.51 5.62
CA HIS A 69 -3.54 -12.37 5.04
C HIS A 69 -3.67 -13.14 3.74
N SER A 70 -4.91 -13.35 3.30
CA SER A 70 -5.21 -14.02 2.03
C SER A 70 -6.24 -13.23 1.25
N TYR A 71 -6.18 -13.29 -0.09
CA TYR A 71 -7.13 -12.64 -0.99
C TYR A 71 -8.03 -13.65 -1.66
N ILE A 72 -9.31 -13.30 -1.80
CA ILE A 72 -10.29 -14.03 -2.62
C ILE A 72 -10.97 -13.03 -3.52
N CYS A 73 -10.86 -13.27 -4.84
CA CYS A 73 -11.49 -12.46 -5.87
C CYS A 73 -12.04 -13.36 -6.98
N ASN A 74 -13.35 -13.54 -7.02
CA ASN A 74 -14.05 -14.44 -7.94
C ASN A 74 -14.80 -13.70 -9.06
N SER A 75 -14.56 -12.40 -9.21
CA SER A 75 -15.20 -11.55 -10.22
C SER A 75 -14.27 -10.43 -10.64
N TYR A 76 -14.76 -9.53 -11.49
CA TYR A 76 -14.02 -8.32 -11.86
C TYR A 76 -13.79 -7.43 -10.64
N PHE A 77 -12.55 -6.98 -10.45
CA PHE A 77 -12.13 -6.13 -9.34
C PHE A 77 -11.01 -5.20 -9.78
N CYS A 78 -11.15 -3.93 -9.45
CA CYS A 78 -10.17 -2.90 -9.83
C CYS A 78 -9.85 -2.02 -8.63
N HIS A 79 -8.56 -1.82 -8.37
CA HIS A 79 -8.09 -1.00 -7.26
C HIS A 79 -6.75 -0.35 -7.53
N TYR A 80 -6.55 0.82 -6.95
CA TYR A 80 -5.22 1.37 -6.75
C TYR A 80 -4.56 0.67 -5.57
N TYR A 81 -3.26 0.41 -5.69
CA TYR A 81 -2.44 -0.11 -4.60
C TYR A 81 -1.22 0.77 -4.36
N LEU A 82 -0.83 0.87 -3.11
CA LEU A 82 0.35 1.55 -2.66
C LEU A 82 1.05 0.68 -1.62
N HIS A 83 2.32 0.34 -1.87
CA HIS A 83 3.17 -0.33 -0.90
C HIS A 83 4.11 0.68 -0.28
N ILE A 84 4.05 0.77 1.05
CA ILE A 84 4.82 1.73 1.84
C ILE A 84 5.86 0.97 2.64
N TYR A 85 7.12 1.31 2.42
CA TYR A 85 8.24 0.83 3.22
C TYR A 85 8.68 1.93 4.18
N GLU A 86 8.94 1.57 5.43
CA GLU A 86 9.49 2.51 6.39
C GLU A 86 11.00 2.36 6.46
N GLU A 87 11.68 3.46 6.17
CA GLU A 87 13.13 3.56 6.36
C GLU A 87 13.40 3.91 7.82
N HIS A 88 13.84 2.94 8.62
CA HIS A 88 14.15 3.17 10.00
C HIS A 88 15.53 2.74 10.44
N GLN A 89 15.91 3.34 11.57
CA GLN A 89 17.12 3.00 12.32
C GLN A 89 16.83 2.10 13.54
N SER A 90 15.57 1.66 13.71
CA SER A 90 15.12 0.85 14.85
C SER A 90 14.31 -0.37 14.38
N ASP A 91 14.27 -1.39 15.22
CA ASP A 91 13.60 -2.67 14.92
C ASP A 91 12.05 -2.60 14.95
N SER A 92 11.46 -1.45 15.27
CA SER A 92 10.01 -1.27 15.30
C SER A 92 9.51 -0.47 14.10
N ASN A 93 8.44 -0.97 13.49
CA ASN A 93 7.74 -0.32 12.40
C ASN A 93 6.69 0.65 12.99
N LEU A 94 6.85 1.95 12.78
CA LEU A 94 5.97 2.97 13.38
C LEU A 94 4.52 2.82 12.95
N LEU A 95 4.29 2.39 11.70
CA LEU A 95 2.92 2.15 11.21
C LEU A 95 2.26 0.95 11.89
N ASP A 96 3.03 0.02 12.46
CA ASP A 96 2.49 -1.10 13.24
C ASP A 96 2.14 -0.70 14.67
N GLU A 97 2.80 0.35 15.21
CA GLU A 97 2.53 0.86 16.55
C GLU A 97 1.24 1.65 16.63
N TRP A 98 0.72 2.10 15.50
CA TRP A 98 -0.54 2.81 15.41
C TRP A 98 -1.68 1.84 15.09
N GLU A 99 -2.71 1.85 15.88
CA GLU A 99 -3.93 1.09 15.62
C GLU A 99 -4.76 1.77 14.52
N PHE A 100 -4.33 1.64 13.28
CA PHE A 100 -5.12 2.10 12.15
C PHE A 100 -6.34 1.22 11.93
N PRO A 101 -7.51 1.79 11.62
CA PRO A 101 -8.63 1.00 11.15
C PRO A 101 -8.28 0.33 9.80
N VAL A 102 -8.77 -0.89 9.61
CA VAL A 102 -8.55 -1.63 8.35
C VAL A 102 -9.28 -0.96 7.19
N GLU A 103 -10.44 -0.37 7.44
CA GLU A 103 -11.32 0.23 6.44
C GLU A 103 -11.77 1.62 6.87
N ILE A 104 -11.71 2.58 5.96
CA ILE A 104 -12.34 3.90 6.10
C ILE A 104 -13.04 4.28 4.78
N PRO A 105 -14.11 5.09 4.82
CA PRO A 105 -14.65 5.69 3.60
C PRO A 105 -13.60 6.59 2.95
N ALA A 106 -13.48 6.52 1.62
CA ALA A 106 -12.60 7.43 0.90
C ALA A 106 -13.14 8.87 0.94
N GLY A 107 -12.23 9.82 1.07
CA GLY A 107 -12.54 11.24 0.96
C GLY A 107 -12.44 11.72 -0.49
N ASP A 108 -12.91 12.94 -0.75
CA ASP A 108 -12.99 13.53 -2.10
C ASP A 108 -11.62 13.67 -2.77
N LEU A 109 -10.55 13.80 -1.99
CA LEU A 109 -9.19 14.00 -2.49
C LEU A 109 -8.45 12.68 -2.75
N ASP A 110 -8.85 11.58 -2.14
CA ASP A 110 -8.05 10.34 -2.10
C ASP A 110 -7.81 9.74 -3.48
N LEU A 111 -8.81 9.72 -4.35
CA LEU A 111 -8.64 9.25 -5.73
C LEU A 111 -7.61 10.08 -6.49
N ALA A 112 -7.70 11.41 -6.38
CA ALA A 112 -6.75 12.31 -7.02
C ALA A 112 -5.32 12.12 -6.49
N LEU A 113 -5.16 11.87 -5.20
CA LEU A 113 -3.87 11.57 -4.58
C LEU A 113 -3.26 10.28 -5.14
N PHE A 114 -4.03 9.20 -5.25
CA PHE A 114 -3.56 7.95 -5.88
C PHE A 114 -3.21 8.14 -7.36
N GLN A 115 -4.05 8.84 -8.10
CA GLN A 115 -3.78 9.14 -9.52
C GLN A 115 -2.50 9.95 -9.70
N ARG A 116 -2.31 10.97 -8.87
CA ARG A 116 -1.09 11.78 -8.89
C ARG A 116 0.15 10.95 -8.52
N LEU A 117 0.02 10.12 -7.50
CA LEU A 117 1.11 9.24 -7.06
C LEU A 117 1.54 8.27 -8.18
N CYS A 118 0.59 7.71 -8.92
CA CYS A 118 0.88 6.89 -10.10
C CYS A 118 1.57 7.69 -11.20
N ALA A 119 1.11 8.91 -11.46
CA ALA A 119 1.65 9.76 -12.53
C ALA A 119 3.12 10.15 -12.30
N ILE A 120 3.50 10.43 -11.06
CA ILE A 120 4.90 10.80 -10.72
C ILE A 120 5.79 9.58 -10.43
N ASN A 121 5.22 8.37 -10.42
CA ASN A 121 5.94 7.12 -10.18
C ASN A 121 5.67 6.06 -11.27
N PRO A 122 5.84 6.37 -12.56
CA PRO A 122 5.42 5.48 -13.65
C PRO A 122 6.19 4.15 -13.69
N HIS A 123 7.39 4.10 -13.11
CA HIS A 123 8.25 2.90 -13.08
C HIS A 123 8.11 2.08 -11.80
N MET A 124 7.19 2.45 -10.90
CA MET A 124 7.01 1.78 -9.61
C MET A 124 5.80 0.84 -9.59
N SER A 125 5.13 0.63 -10.73
CA SER A 125 4.05 -0.34 -10.84
C SER A 125 4.58 -1.77 -10.89
N LEU A 126 3.80 -2.71 -10.33
CA LEU A 126 4.14 -4.13 -10.33
C LEU A 126 3.82 -4.76 -11.68
N PRO A 127 4.74 -5.54 -12.27
CA PRO A 127 4.48 -6.25 -13.52
C PRO A 127 3.54 -7.45 -13.34
N LYS A 128 3.46 -8.01 -12.11
CA LYS A 128 2.64 -9.17 -11.76
C LYS A 128 1.96 -8.97 -10.41
N SER A 129 0.77 -9.52 -10.26
CA SER A 129 0.00 -9.47 -9.02
C SER A 129 0.35 -10.56 -7.99
N ASP A 130 1.16 -11.56 -8.36
CA ASP A 130 1.63 -12.59 -7.45
C ASP A 130 2.56 -12.01 -6.38
N PRO A 131 2.16 -12.01 -5.09
CA PRO A 131 2.98 -11.43 -4.02
C PRO A 131 4.38 -12.03 -3.93
N SER A 132 4.56 -13.31 -4.22
CA SER A 132 5.87 -13.96 -4.17
C SER A 132 6.89 -13.35 -5.14
N THR A 133 6.43 -12.63 -6.16
CA THR A 133 7.30 -11.96 -7.14
C THR A 133 7.82 -10.61 -6.66
N TYR A 134 7.26 -10.02 -5.59
CA TYR A 134 7.64 -8.68 -5.13
C TYR A 134 7.83 -8.54 -3.61
N ASP A 135 7.52 -9.56 -2.81
CA ASP A 135 7.65 -9.49 -1.35
C ASP A 135 8.95 -10.12 -0.81
N ASN A 136 9.82 -10.61 -1.68
CA ASN A 136 11.11 -11.18 -1.31
C ASN A 136 12.20 -10.10 -1.16
N ASN A 137 13.29 -10.45 -0.46
CA ASN A 137 14.38 -9.51 -0.17
C ASN A 137 15.05 -8.95 -1.42
N SER A 138 15.22 -9.75 -2.46
CA SER A 138 15.86 -9.33 -3.71
C SER A 138 15.07 -8.21 -4.39
N THR A 139 13.77 -8.41 -4.54
CA THR A 139 12.87 -7.41 -5.14
C THR A 139 12.73 -6.16 -4.27
N LEU A 140 12.69 -6.34 -2.94
CA LEU A 140 12.69 -5.21 -2.01
C LEU A 140 13.92 -4.33 -2.22
N MET A 141 15.11 -4.92 -2.30
CA MET A 141 16.36 -4.17 -2.50
C MET A 141 16.40 -3.46 -3.85
N GLU A 142 15.91 -4.10 -4.91
CA GLU A 142 15.78 -3.46 -6.24
C GLU A 142 14.85 -2.25 -6.20
N ASN A 143 13.71 -2.37 -5.56
CA ASN A 143 12.74 -1.28 -5.43
C ASN A 143 13.26 -0.13 -4.58
N LEU A 144 13.99 -0.42 -3.51
CA LEU A 144 14.66 0.61 -2.70
C LEU A 144 15.72 1.35 -3.50
N LEU A 145 16.49 0.64 -4.33
CA LEU A 145 17.48 1.24 -5.20
C LEU A 145 16.84 2.16 -6.25
N LYS A 146 15.77 1.71 -6.91
CA LYS A 146 14.97 2.55 -7.82
C LYS A 146 14.47 3.81 -7.13
N ASN A 147 14.01 3.69 -5.89
CA ASN A 147 13.56 4.84 -5.10
C ASN A 147 14.68 5.86 -4.88
N LYS A 148 15.90 5.40 -4.56
CA LYS A 148 17.06 6.28 -4.38
C LYS A 148 17.44 7.05 -5.64
N GLN A 149 17.25 6.45 -6.82
CA GLN A 149 17.61 7.02 -8.13
C GLN A 149 16.58 8.01 -8.67
N ARG A 150 15.42 8.14 -8.04
CA ARG A 150 14.37 9.05 -8.48
C ARG A 150 14.75 10.50 -8.25
N ALA A 151 14.15 11.41 -9.05
CA ALA A 151 14.29 12.84 -8.86
C ALA A 151 13.84 13.27 -7.47
N LEU A 152 14.53 14.26 -6.89
CA LEU A 152 14.23 14.73 -5.54
C LEU A 152 12.78 15.27 -5.43
N CYS A 153 12.31 16.00 -6.45
CA CYS A 153 10.95 16.53 -6.49
C CYS A 153 9.90 15.41 -6.40
N ASP A 154 10.09 14.32 -7.13
CA ASP A 154 9.18 13.18 -7.12
C ASP A 154 9.18 12.47 -5.76
N LYS A 155 10.34 12.33 -5.13
CA LYS A 155 10.45 11.76 -3.79
C LYS A 155 9.76 12.64 -2.74
N VAL A 156 9.94 13.94 -2.80
CA VAL A 156 9.32 14.89 -1.86
C VAL A 156 7.80 14.91 -2.03
N GLU A 157 7.31 15.02 -3.27
CA GLU A 157 5.88 15.03 -3.56
C GLU A 157 5.23 13.70 -3.15
N SER A 158 5.84 12.56 -3.50
CA SER A 158 5.35 11.24 -3.13
C SER A 158 5.22 11.08 -1.62
N ARG A 159 6.23 11.51 -0.86
CA ARG A 159 6.19 11.47 0.60
C ARG A 159 5.06 12.34 1.16
N GLY A 160 4.87 13.54 0.61
CA GLY A 160 3.78 14.43 0.99
C GLY A 160 2.40 13.80 0.74
N ILE A 161 2.21 13.14 -0.40
CA ILE A 161 0.97 12.42 -0.72
C ILE A 161 0.74 11.26 0.26
N VAL A 162 1.78 10.48 0.56
CA VAL A 162 1.68 9.38 1.53
C VAL A 162 1.25 9.90 2.90
N TYR A 163 1.81 11.01 3.37
CA TYR A 163 1.39 11.64 4.63
C TYR A 163 -0.08 12.06 4.59
N GLN A 164 -0.56 12.63 3.49
CA GLN A 164 -1.97 13.01 3.35
C GLN A 164 -2.89 11.80 3.42
N LEU A 165 -2.55 10.70 2.73
CA LEU A 165 -3.32 9.45 2.77
C LEU A 165 -3.34 8.84 4.17
N LEU A 166 -2.19 8.79 4.86
CA LEU A 166 -2.09 8.26 6.22
C LEU A 166 -2.87 9.12 7.23
N ALA A 167 -2.83 10.44 7.07
CA ALA A 167 -3.58 11.36 7.94
C ALA A 167 -5.09 11.09 7.91
N HIS A 168 -5.62 10.62 6.79
CA HIS A 168 -7.04 10.27 6.68
C HIS A 168 -7.44 9.08 7.56
N PHE A 169 -6.51 8.18 7.90
CA PHE A 169 -6.75 7.04 8.79
C PHE A 169 -6.64 7.40 10.28
N LEU A 170 -6.11 8.57 10.62
CA LEU A 170 -5.97 9.05 11.99
C LEU A 170 -7.20 9.80 12.46
#